data_2d67bfe2cbe54b93c05588be6e57e271
#
_entry.id   2d67bfe2cbe54b93c05588be6e57e271
#
_cell.length_a   1.000
_cell.length_b   1.000
_cell.length_c   1.000
_cell.angle_alpha   90.00
_cell.angle_beta   90.00
_cell.angle_gamma   90.00
#
_symmetry.space_group_name_H-M   'P 1'
#
loop_
_entity.id
_entity.type
_entity.pdbx_description
1 polymer ?
#
loop_
_entity_poly.entity_id
_entity_poly.type
_entity_poly.pdbx_seq_one_letter_code
_entity_poly.pdbx_strand_id
1 'polypeptide(L)'
;MNLAVSLLAAAERHPEAEALPGLGYATLRERAARIAGGLALERGERLAVVLDNRVETAVLYWAAQWAGAVFVPLSWRLSETELDYCVEDCGARLVLREDDPIPEGTEHPGALDLDEREPSLMLYTSGTTGEPKGVPRSHRADRAGGLSQVLQHGYLPGDRTLGVMPLYHTMGIHSLVAMHHVGGCFVSLARWDATEALRLIEEQRITSLYLAPTLFHDLVHHPDAPRRDLSSVRALGYAGAAMTSALVERCAALFEPEVFVNHYGSTEIYTFSIGADQRLKPGCAGRPALNARLKLVDGEICCSLDSDEAFTGYWNRPDADARSIREGWYHTGDMGRLDDEGELWIDGRLDDMIISGGENVHPLEVEDVLARHPAVREVAVVGALDDRWGQRVVAVVVGETTAEELDTHCLASELARFKRPREYRFVAELPKSPSGKILRRALRDERVAM
;
A
#
# COMPACT_ATOMS: atom_id res chain seq x y z
N MET A 1 -14.12 -7.43 19.38
CA MET A 1 -14.81 -8.28 18.36
C MET A 1 -13.78 -8.79 17.38
N ASN A 2 -13.66 -10.11 17.22
CA ASN A 2 -12.79 -10.77 16.26
C ASN A 2 -13.21 -10.42 14.81
N LEU A 3 -12.26 -10.33 13.88
CA LEU A 3 -12.54 -10.10 12.45
C LEU A 3 -13.39 -11.20 11.80
N ALA A 4 -13.27 -12.45 12.25
CA ALA A 4 -14.13 -13.55 11.79
C ALA A 4 -15.64 -13.27 11.95
N VAL A 5 -16.02 -12.45 12.95
CA VAL A 5 -17.41 -12.00 13.11
C VAL A 5 -17.88 -11.14 11.93
N SER A 6 -16.96 -10.40 11.28
CA SER A 6 -17.31 -9.63 10.07
C SER A 6 -17.65 -10.54 8.90
N LEU A 7 -16.91 -11.64 8.71
CA LEU A 7 -17.24 -12.65 7.71
C LEU A 7 -18.56 -13.36 8.03
N LEU A 8 -18.78 -13.75 9.31
CA LEU A 8 -20.01 -14.38 9.73
C LEU A 8 -21.22 -13.47 9.44
N ALA A 9 -21.14 -12.21 9.85
CA ALA A 9 -22.20 -11.23 9.62
C ALA A 9 -22.46 -10.95 8.12
N ALA A 10 -21.42 -10.97 7.29
CA ALA A 10 -21.57 -10.84 5.85
C ALA A 10 -22.27 -12.08 5.25
N ALA A 11 -21.88 -13.30 5.69
CA ALA A 11 -22.50 -14.55 5.24
C ALA A 11 -23.97 -14.66 5.67
N GLU A 12 -24.35 -14.15 6.83
CA GLU A 12 -25.74 -14.10 7.27
C GLU A 12 -26.57 -13.07 6.50
N ARG A 13 -26.02 -11.90 6.21
CA ARG A 13 -26.72 -10.82 5.50
C ARG A 13 -26.83 -11.03 4.00
N HIS A 14 -25.80 -11.61 3.41
CA HIS A 14 -25.62 -11.71 1.95
C HIS A 14 -25.10 -13.09 1.53
N PRO A 15 -25.76 -14.21 1.90
CA PRO A 15 -25.22 -15.57 1.76
C PRO A 15 -24.79 -15.90 0.32
N GLU A 16 -25.60 -15.47 -0.66
CA GLU A 16 -25.39 -15.76 -2.07
C GLU A 16 -24.58 -14.67 -2.82
N ALA A 17 -24.33 -13.52 -2.18
CA ALA A 17 -23.52 -12.49 -2.82
C ALA A 17 -22.08 -12.98 -2.97
N GLU A 18 -21.48 -12.66 -4.10
CA GLU A 18 -20.12 -13.07 -4.43
C GLU A 18 -19.10 -12.32 -3.58
N ALA A 19 -18.37 -13.04 -2.74
CA ALA A 19 -17.28 -12.49 -1.89
C ALA A 19 -15.94 -12.48 -2.63
N LEU A 20 -15.69 -13.55 -3.39
CA LEU A 20 -14.54 -13.75 -4.26
C LEU A 20 -15.08 -14.34 -5.58
N PRO A 21 -14.39 -14.18 -6.73
CA PRO A 21 -14.88 -14.71 -8.00
C PRO A 21 -15.28 -16.18 -7.90
N GLY A 22 -16.56 -16.47 -8.21
CA GLY A 22 -17.14 -17.81 -8.13
C GLY A 22 -17.41 -18.33 -6.71
N LEU A 23 -17.25 -17.53 -5.67
CA LEU A 23 -17.42 -17.96 -4.28
C LEU A 23 -18.32 -17.00 -3.50
N GLY A 24 -19.54 -17.43 -3.15
CA GLY A 24 -20.47 -16.68 -2.31
C GLY A 24 -20.04 -16.64 -0.84
N TYR A 25 -20.57 -15.68 -0.08
CA TYR A 25 -20.22 -15.49 1.33
C TYR A 25 -20.49 -16.70 2.22
N ALA A 26 -21.62 -17.40 2.04
CA ALA A 26 -21.93 -18.60 2.79
C ALA A 26 -20.86 -19.68 2.54
N THR A 27 -20.53 -19.93 1.27
CA THR A 27 -19.53 -20.93 0.89
C THR A 27 -18.12 -20.53 1.35
N LEU A 28 -17.77 -19.23 1.30
CA LEU A 28 -16.50 -18.72 1.83
C LEU A 28 -16.38 -19.01 3.33
N ARG A 29 -17.42 -18.73 4.10
CA ARG A 29 -17.45 -19.00 5.55
C ARG A 29 -17.28 -20.51 5.84
N GLU A 30 -18.02 -21.37 5.15
CA GLU A 30 -17.92 -22.82 5.32
C GLU A 30 -16.54 -23.34 4.96
N ARG A 31 -15.98 -22.89 3.84
CA ARG A 31 -14.63 -23.26 3.43
C ARG A 31 -13.58 -22.78 4.42
N ALA A 32 -13.69 -21.53 4.89
CA ALA A 32 -12.80 -20.98 5.92
C ALA A 32 -12.87 -21.81 7.22
N ALA A 33 -14.08 -22.23 7.67
CA ALA A 33 -14.24 -23.05 8.85
C ALA A 33 -13.64 -24.46 8.70
N ARG A 34 -13.79 -25.10 7.53
CA ARG A 34 -13.15 -26.41 7.26
C ARG A 34 -11.62 -26.32 7.18
N ILE A 35 -11.11 -25.29 6.51
CA ILE A 35 -9.67 -25.06 6.47
C ILE A 35 -9.14 -24.77 7.87
N ALA A 36 -9.80 -23.95 8.67
CA ALA A 36 -9.43 -23.69 10.07
C ALA A 36 -9.31 -24.97 10.88
N GLY A 37 -10.24 -25.92 10.71
CA GLY A 37 -10.16 -27.25 11.34
C GLY A 37 -9.01 -28.11 10.81
N GLY A 38 -8.69 -28.01 9.53
CA GLY A 38 -7.57 -28.72 8.91
C GLY A 38 -6.20 -28.15 9.27
N LEU A 39 -6.08 -26.83 9.48
CA LEU A 39 -4.85 -26.17 9.93
C LEU A 39 -4.40 -26.66 11.30
N ALA A 40 -5.35 -27.08 12.17
CA ALA A 40 -5.10 -27.54 13.52
C ALA A 40 -4.20 -26.59 14.34
N LEU A 41 -4.41 -25.28 14.17
CA LEU A 41 -3.70 -24.25 14.91
C LEU A 41 -4.47 -23.85 16.17
N GLU A 42 -3.72 -23.63 17.23
CA GLU A 42 -4.27 -23.05 18.46
C GLU A 42 -4.35 -21.51 18.35
N ARG A 43 -5.16 -20.92 19.22
CA ARG A 43 -5.31 -19.46 19.33
C ARG A 43 -3.97 -18.78 19.52
N GLY A 44 -3.69 -17.77 18.70
CA GLY A 44 -2.45 -16.99 18.71
C GLY A 44 -1.24 -17.67 18.05
N GLU A 45 -1.37 -18.92 17.56
CA GLU A 45 -0.33 -19.52 16.73
C GLU A 45 -0.27 -18.85 15.38
N ARG A 46 0.92 -18.82 14.76
CA ARG A 46 1.18 -18.11 13.50
C ARG A 46 1.13 -19.07 12.33
N LEU A 47 0.32 -18.67 11.32
CA LEU A 47 0.27 -19.28 10.00
C LEU A 47 1.06 -18.41 9.02
N ALA A 48 2.25 -18.84 8.63
CA ALA A 48 2.99 -18.19 7.54
C ALA A 48 2.47 -18.67 6.17
N VAL A 49 2.22 -17.73 5.26
CA VAL A 49 1.68 -18.02 3.93
C VAL A 49 2.53 -17.32 2.88
N VAL A 50 3.16 -18.09 2.00
CA VAL A 50 4.04 -17.62 0.92
C VAL A 50 3.36 -17.87 -0.42
N LEU A 51 2.32 -17.07 -0.70
CA LEU A 51 1.50 -17.17 -1.90
C LEU A 51 1.31 -15.80 -2.57
N ASP A 52 0.98 -15.82 -3.86
CA ASP A 52 0.50 -14.62 -4.56
C ASP A 52 -0.96 -14.29 -4.21
N ASN A 53 -1.57 -13.30 -4.87
CA ASN A 53 -2.94 -12.84 -4.58
C ASN A 53 -4.03 -13.76 -5.17
N ARG A 54 -3.83 -15.06 -5.18
CA ARG A 54 -4.86 -16.02 -5.59
C ARG A 54 -6.02 -16.09 -4.58
N VAL A 55 -7.14 -16.62 -5.01
CA VAL A 55 -8.35 -16.79 -4.18
C VAL A 55 -8.05 -17.55 -2.89
N GLU A 56 -7.19 -18.56 -2.96
CA GLU A 56 -6.78 -19.38 -1.81
C GLU A 56 -6.13 -18.57 -0.70
N THR A 57 -5.34 -17.55 -1.05
CA THR A 57 -4.69 -16.68 -0.06
C THR A 57 -5.72 -15.88 0.74
N ALA A 58 -6.77 -15.38 0.07
CA ALA A 58 -7.87 -14.69 0.74
C ALA A 58 -8.70 -15.66 1.61
N VAL A 59 -8.91 -16.88 1.15
CA VAL A 59 -9.61 -17.92 1.95
C VAL A 59 -8.78 -18.31 3.18
N LEU A 60 -7.46 -18.48 3.03
CA LEU A 60 -6.54 -18.78 4.15
C LEU A 60 -6.49 -17.64 5.17
N TYR A 61 -6.55 -16.39 4.73
CA TYR A 61 -6.70 -15.26 5.63
C TYR A 61 -7.94 -15.44 6.54
N TRP A 62 -9.11 -15.70 5.95
CA TRP A 62 -10.33 -15.88 6.72
C TRP A 62 -10.32 -17.15 7.58
N ALA A 63 -9.68 -18.22 7.12
CA ALA A 63 -9.50 -19.43 7.89
C ALA A 63 -8.63 -19.19 9.15
N ALA A 64 -7.54 -18.42 9.03
CA ALA A 64 -6.73 -18.02 10.17
C ALA A 64 -7.53 -17.16 11.17
N GLN A 65 -8.31 -16.18 10.67
CA GLN A 65 -9.20 -15.38 11.53
C GLN A 65 -10.23 -16.26 12.24
N TRP A 66 -10.78 -17.26 11.54
CA TRP A 66 -11.77 -18.20 12.10
C TRP A 66 -11.19 -19.10 13.18
N ALA A 67 -9.95 -19.57 13.01
CA ALA A 67 -9.21 -20.36 14.00
C ALA A 67 -8.74 -19.52 15.21
N GLY A 68 -8.71 -18.18 15.09
CA GLY A 68 -8.06 -17.30 16.08
C GLY A 68 -6.53 -17.36 15.99
N ALA A 69 -6.00 -17.77 14.85
CA ALA A 69 -4.57 -17.77 14.55
C ALA A 69 -4.13 -16.43 13.98
N VAL A 70 -2.84 -16.12 14.09
CA VAL A 70 -2.23 -14.93 13.49
C VAL A 70 -1.82 -15.25 12.05
N PHE A 71 -2.39 -14.54 11.10
CA PHE A 71 -2.03 -14.66 9.69
C PHE A 71 -0.74 -13.91 9.41
N VAL A 72 0.26 -14.58 8.82
CA VAL A 72 1.58 -13.99 8.50
C VAL A 72 1.85 -14.16 7.00
N PRO A 73 1.31 -13.30 6.15
CA PRO A 73 1.59 -13.38 4.72
C PRO A 73 2.99 -12.85 4.43
N LEU A 74 3.79 -13.66 3.75
CA LEU A 74 5.15 -13.35 3.35
C LEU A 74 5.23 -13.18 1.84
N SER A 75 6.07 -12.25 1.38
CA SER A 75 6.27 -12.05 -0.04
C SER A 75 6.94 -13.25 -0.68
N TRP A 76 6.30 -13.83 -1.70
CA TRP A 76 6.87 -14.91 -2.51
C TRP A 76 8.10 -14.49 -3.35
N ARG A 77 8.44 -13.19 -3.33
CA ARG A 77 9.62 -12.61 -4.01
C ARG A 77 10.83 -12.49 -3.10
N LEU A 78 10.71 -12.79 -1.81
CA LEU A 78 11.84 -12.82 -0.90
C LEU A 78 12.79 -13.96 -1.28
N SER A 79 14.07 -13.78 -1.03
CA SER A 79 15.04 -14.87 -1.08
C SER A 79 14.72 -15.91 0.00
N GLU A 80 15.17 -17.15 -0.18
CA GLU A 80 14.97 -18.19 0.83
C GLU A 80 15.55 -17.79 2.20
N THR A 81 16.70 -17.11 2.23
CA THR A 81 17.29 -16.61 3.47
C THR A 81 16.41 -15.59 4.19
N GLU A 82 15.77 -14.68 3.43
CA GLU A 82 14.82 -13.70 4.00
C GLU A 82 13.53 -14.37 4.47
N LEU A 83 13.06 -15.37 3.73
CA LEU A 83 11.88 -16.16 4.10
C LEU A 83 12.13 -16.93 5.40
N ASP A 84 13.26 -17.63 5.48
CA ASP A 84 13.66 -18.40 6.67
C ASP A 84 13.76 -17.48 7.88
N TYR A 85 14.38 -16.31 7.71
CA TYR A 85 14.44 -15.29 8.76
C TYR A 85 13.03 -14.89 9.24
N CYS A 86 12.11 -14.55 8.34
CA CYS A 86 10.75 -14.11 8.71
C CYS A 86 9.97 -15.25 9.40
N VAL A 87 10.10 -16.49 8.92
CA VAL A 87 9.45 -17.68 9.50
C VAL A 87 9.95 -17.96 10.92
N GLU A 88 11.27 -17.88 11.12
CA GLU A 88 11.90 -18.07 12.44
C GLU A 88 11.53 -16.93 13.39
N ASP A 89 11.67 -15.67 12.96
CA ASP A 89 11.38 -14.48 13.76
C ASP A 89 9.92 -14.45 14.25
N CYS A 90 8.94 -14.71 13.36
CA CYS A 90 7.54 -14.80 13.78
C CYS A 90 7.24 -16.08 14.58
N GLY A 91 8.09 -17.08 14.55
CA GLY A 91 7.86 -18.38 15.17
C GLY A 91 6.64 -19.09 14.58
N ALA A 92 6.55 -19.15 13.25
CA ALA A 92 5.44 -19.78 12.56
C ALA A 92 5.28 -21.25 12.94
N ARG A 93 4.06 -21.64 13.33
CA ARG A 93 3.73 -23.05 13.65
C ARG A 93 3.50 -23.87 12.38
N LEU A 94 2.96 -23.23 11.35
CA LEU A 94 2.72 -23.81 10.04
C LEU A 94 3.15 -22.82 8.96
N VAL A 95 3.77 -23.33 7.91
CA VAL A 95 4.15 -22.57 6.71
C VAL A 95 3.48 -23.21 5.50
N LEU A 96 2.76 -22.44 4.70
CA LEU A 96 2.16 -22.89 3.44
C LEU A 96 2.81 -22.15 2.28
N ARG A 97 3.33 -22.91 1.33
CA ARG A 97 3.97 -22.46 0.09
C ARG A 97 3.11 -22.82 -1.12
N GLU A 98 3.55 -22.43 -2.32
CA GLU A 98 2.76 -22.54 -3.56
C GLU A 98 2.28 -23.97 -3.87
N ASP A 99 3.12 -24.97 -3.63
CA ASP A 99 2.83 -26.38 -3.96
C ASP A 99 2.24 -27.17 -2.78
N ASP A 100 2.10 -26.53 -1.61
CA ASP A 100 1.57 -27.22 -0.44
C ASP A 100 0.05 -27.39 -0.56
N PRO A 101 -0.48 -28.57 -0.22
CA PRO A 101 -1.92 -28.76 -0.17
C PRO A 101 -2.53 -27.92 0.96
N ILE A 102 -3.61 -27.23 0.67
CA ILE A 102 -4.38 -26.52 1.71
C ILE A 102 -5.13 -27.58 2.53
N PRO A 103 -4.84 -27.71 3.84
CA PRO A 103 -5.49 -28.71 4.65
C PRO A 103 -6.96 -28.37 4.89
N GLU A 104 -7.84 -29.33 4.68
CA GLU A 104 -9.25 -29.24 5.07
C GLU A 104 -9.59 -30.35 6.07
N GLY A 105 -10.39 -30.02 7.09
CA GLY A 105 -10.80 -30.92 8.15
C GLY A 105 -12.30 -30.79 8.50
N THR A 106 -12.67 -31.22 9.69
CA THR A 106 -13.98 -30.91 10.26
C THR A 106 -14.11 -29.42 10.53
N GLU A 107 -15.33 -28.89 10.40
CA GLU A 107 -15.56 -27.47 10.63
C GLU A 107 -15.11 -27.05 12.04
N HIS A 108 -14.27 -26.03 12.10
CA HIS A 108 -13.89 -25.38 13.34
C HIS A 108 -15.06 -24.52 13.84
N PRO A 109 -15.40 -24.54 15.14
CA PRO A 109 -16.55 -23.79 15.68
C PRO A 109 -16.40 -22.26 15.58
N GLY A 110 -15.19 -21.78 15.31
CA GLY A 110 -14.85 -20.35 15.29
C GLY A 110 -14.40 -19.83 16.64
N ALA A 111 -13.29 -19.12 16.67
CA ALA A 111 -12.76 -18.42 17.86
C ALA A 111 -13.36 -17.00 17.95
N LEU A 112 -14.70 -16.90 18.05
CA LEU A 112 -15.42 -15.63 17.93
C LEU A 112 -15.37 -14.76 19.20
N ASP A 113 -14.96 -15.32 20.33
CA ASP A 113 -14.88 -14.71 21.66
C ASP A 113 -13.53 -14.06 21.99
N LEU A 114 -12.64 -13.95 20.99
CA LEU A 114 -11.32 -13.35 21.16
C LEU A 114 -11.39 -11.88 21.61
N ASP A 115 -10.43 -11.46 22.43
CA ASP A 115 -10.19 -10.04 22.67
C ASP A 115 -9.77 -9.38 21.36
N GLU A 116 -10.40 -8.27 21.01
CA GLU A 116 -10.10 -7.54 19.79
C GLU A 116 -8.68 -6.93 19.76
N ARG A 117 -8.01 -6.91 20.91
CA ARG A 117 -6.62 -6.44 21.03
C ARG A 117 -5.60 -7.53 20.71
N GLU A 118 -6.01 -8.78 20.60
CA GLU A 118 -5.10 -9.85 20.22
C GLU A 118 -4.65 -9.70 18.77
N PRO A 119 -3.42 -10.14 18.46
CA PRO A 119 -2.92 -10.10 17.09
C PRO A 119 -3.76 -10.99 16.16
N SER A 120 -4.16 -10.44 15.03
CA SER A 120 -4.86 -11.11 13.93
C SER A 120 -3.96 -11.32 12.71
N LEU A 121 -2.99 -10.42 12.56
CA LEU A 121 -2.14 -10.28 11.40
C LEU A 121 -0.75 -9.85 11.83
N MET A 122 0.29 -10.32 11.15
CA MET A 122 1.64 -9.80 11.26
C MET A 122 2.20 -9.56 9.86
N LEU A 123 2.54 -8.32 9.55
CA LEU A 123 3.15 -7.93 8.28
C LEU A 123 4.62 -7.64 8.48
N TYR A 124 5.43 -7.99 7.48
CA TYR A 124 6.85 -7.66 7.48
C TYR A 124 7.15 -6.45 6.60
N THR A 125 7.87 -5.47 7.18
CA THR A 125 8.33 -4.29 6.46
C THR A 125 9.83 -4.36 6.22
N SER A 126 10.29 -3.86 5.07
CA SER A 126 11.73 -3.69 4.80
C SER A 126 12.31 -2.66 5.76
N GLY A 127 13.10 -3.11 6.72
CA GLY A 127 13.81 -2.21 7.63
C GLY A 127 14.86 -1.38 6.90
N THR A 128 15.05 -0.13 7.31
CA THR A 128 16.18 0.71 6.86
C THR A 128 17.54 0.13 7.24
N THR A 129 17.56 -0.80 8.18
CA THR A 129 18.76 -1.50 8.73
C THR A 129 19.09 -2.83 8.05
N GLY A 130 18.29 -3.28 7.08
CA GLY A 130 18.56 -4.48 6.27
C GLY A 130 17.67 -5.67 6.58
N GLU A 131 17.35 -5.98 7.84
CA GLU A 131 16.44 -7.09 8.19
C GLU A 131 14.97 -6.64 8.23
N PRO A 132 14.03 -7.46 7.70
CA PRO A 132 12.61 -7.18 7.82
C PRO A 132 12.15 -7.11 9.29
N LYS A 133 11.18 -6.24 9.58
CA LYS A 133 10.59 -6.11 10.91
C LYS A 133 9.15 -6.57 10.89
N GLY A 134 8.78 -7.46 11.82
CA GLY A 134 7.40 -7.87 12.04
C GLY A 134 6.59 -6.75 12.70
N VAL A 135 5.42 -6.47 12.12
CA VAL A 135 4.45 -5.47 12.61
C VAL A 135 3.17 -6.21 12.95
N PRO A 136 2.97 -6.59 14.23
CA PRO A 136 1.74 -7.24 14.67
C PRO A 136 0.58 -6.23 14.66
N ARG A 137 -0.55 -6.66 14.13
CA ARG A 137 -1.77 -5.88 14.09
C ARG A 137 -2.90 -6.63 14.77
N SER A 138 -3.68 -5.95 15.57
CA SER A 138 -4.78 -6.56 16.29
C SER A 138 -6.07 -6.66 15.44
N HIS A 139 -6.99 -7.54 15.82
CA HIS A 139 -8.33 -7.60 15.24
C HIS A 139 -9.03 -6.24 15.24
N ARG A 140 -8.83 -5.43 16.31
CA ARG A 140 -9.35 -4.07 16.42
C ARG A 140 -8.76 -3.18 15.35
N ALA A 141 -7.42 -3.20 15.19
CA ALA A 141 -6.72 -2.33 14.25
C ALA A 141 -7.11 -2.63 12.80
N ASP A 142 -7.20 -3.90 12.43
CA ASP A 142 -7.55 -4.28 11.06
C ASP A 142 -9.04 -4.05 10.75
N ARG A 143 -9.92 -4.26 11.74
CA ARG A 143 -11.35 -3.92 11.59
C ARG A 143 -11.55 -2.40 11.47
N ALA A 144 -10.89 -1.62 12.32
CA ALA A 144 -10.97 -0.15 12.26
C ALA A 144 -10.45 0.37 10.92
N GLY A 145 -9.31 -0.15 10.45
CA GLY A 145 -8.74 0.21 9.13
C GLY A 145 -9.67 -0.14 7.96
N GLY A 146 -10.27 -1.33 7.98
CA GLY A 146 -11.24 -1.73 6.96
C GLY A 146 -12.48 -0.83 6.93
N LEU A 147 -13.06 -0.51 8.09
CA LEU A 147 -14.22 0.41 8.19
C LEU A 147 -13.84 1.84 7.80
N SER A 148 -12.67 2.30 8.21
CA SER A 148 -12.13 3.60 7.82
C SER A 148 -11.98 3.71 6.30
N GLN A 149 -11.45 2.67 5.66
CA GLN A 149 -11.36 2.61 4.19
C GLN A 149 -12.74 2.65 3.53
N VAL A 150 -13.71 1.87 4.01
CA VAL A 150 -15.09 1.90 3.49
C VAL A 150 -15.64 3.32 3.46
N LEU A 151 -15.54 4.03 4.58
CA LEU A 151 -16.10 5.38 4.72
C LEU A 151 -15.33 6.41 3.90
N GLN A 152 -14.03 6.37 3.95
CA GLN A 152 -13.17 7.41 3.35
C GLN A 152 -12.95 7.22 1.85
N HIS A 153 -13.06 6.00 1.33
CA HIS A 153 -13.04 5.73 -0.10
C HIS A 153 -14.45 5.68 -0.72
N GLY A 154 -15.49 5.89 0.09
CA GLY A 154 -16.87 5.92 -0.37
C GLY A 154 -17.36 4.58 -0.93
N TYR A 155 -16.96 3.45 -0.33
CA TYR A 155 -17.43 2.13 -0.78
C TYR A 155 -18.90 1.91 -0.45
N LEU A 156 -19.60 1.28 -1.38
CA LEU A 156 -21.04 1.01 -1.30
C LEU A 156 -21.30 -0.50 -1.20
N PRO A 157 -22.46 -0.90 -0.65
CA PRO A 157 -22.87 -2.32 -0.66
C PRO A 157 -22.86 -2.91 -2.07
N GLY A 158 -22.20 -4.06 -2.21
CA GLY A 158 -22.07 -4.76 -3.47
C GLY A 158 -20.98 -4.25 -4.41
N ASP A 159 -20.14 -3.30 -3.98
CA ASP A 159 -18.97 -2.87 -4.75
C ASP A 159 -18.00 -4.03 -5.04
N ARG A 160 -17.21 -3.85 -6.08
CA ARG A 160 -16.21 -4.82 -6.53
C ARG A 160 -14.87 -4.12 -6.64
N THR A 161 -13.84 -4.65 -5.97
CA THR A 161 -12.47 -4.09 -6.07
C THR A 161 -11.52 -5.06 -6.76
N LEU A 162 -10.55 -4.51 -7.51
CA LEU A 162 -9.47 -5.30 -8.08
C LEU A 162 -8.44 -5.61 -6.98
N GLY A 163 -8.37 -6.87 -6.58
CA GLY A 163 -7.51 -7.37 -5.51
C GLY A 163 -6.11 -7.74 -5.99
N VAL A 164 -5.33 -6.75 -6.40
CA VAL A 164 -3.96 -6.96 -6.92
C VAL A 164 -2.87 -6.45 -6.00
N MET A 165 -3.19 -5.49 -5.13
CA MET A 165 -2.21 -5.10 -4.11
C MET A 165 -1.91 -6.31 -3.23
N PRO A 166 -0.61 -6.60 -3.01
CA PRO A 166 -0.23 -7.85 -2.35
C PRO A 166 -0.86 -8.01 -0.97
N LEU A 167 -1.40 -9.20 -0.68
CA LEU A 167 -1.99 -9.52 0.64
C LEU A 167 -0.94 -9.56 1.77
N TYR A 168 0.35 -9.50 1.45
CA TYR A 168 1.42 -9.27 2.42
C TYR A 168 1.71 -7.77 2.68
N HIS A 169 0.85 -6.88 2.20
CA HIS A 169 0.84 -5.45 2.51
C HIS A 169 -0.53 -5.01 3.03
N THR A 170 -0.54 -3.96 3.86
CA THR A 170 -1.77 -3.37 4.40
C THR A 170 -2.78 -3.04 3.31
N MET A 171 -2.37 -2.48 2.18
CA MET A 171 -3.28 -2.14 1.08
C MET A 171 -4.09 -3.35 0.59
N GLY A 172 -3.46 -4.51 0.43
CA GLY A 172 -4.14 -5.73 -0.03
C GLY A 172 -5.11 -6.27 1.01
N ILE A 173 -4.65 -6.46 2.25
CA ILE A 173 -5.48 -6.99 3.35
C ILE A 173 -6.67 -6.07 3.63
N HIS A 174 -6.45 -4.76 3.72
CA HIS A 174 -7.56 -3.85 4.04
C HIS A 174 -8.54 -3.70 2.87
N SER A 175 -8.10 -3.84 1.61
CA SER A 175 -9.01 -3.95 0.46
C SER A 175 -9.93 -5.17 0.58
N LEU A 176 -9.39 -6.34 0.98
CA LEU A 176 -10.17 -7.55 1.22
C LEU A 176 -11.17 -7.35 2.36
N VAL A 177 -10.71 -6.85 3.51
CA VAL A 177 -11.55 -6.62 4.70
C VAL A 177 -12.63 -5.58 4.43
N ALA A 178 -12.27 -4.45 3.79
CA ALA A 178 -13.20 -3.37 3.46
C ALA A 178 -14.33 -3.85 2.51
N MET A 179 -13.99 -4.61 1.46
CA MET A 179 -15.01 -5.17 0.57
C MET A 179 -15.97 -6.10 1.31
N HIS A 180 -15.45 -6.96 2.17
CA HIS A 180 -16.29 -7.88 2.93
C HIS A 180 -17.17 -7.17 3.98
N HIS A 181 -16.77 -6.02 4.50
CA HIS A 181 -17.64 -5.20 5.36
C HIS A 181 -18.89 -4.69 4.64
N VAL A 182 -18.80 -4.39 3.36
CA VAL A 182 -19.92 -3.89 2.54
C VAL A 182 -20.65 -4.98 1.76
N GLY A 183 -20.33 -6.26 1.98
CA GLY A 183 -20.90 -7.37 1.21
C GLY A 183 -20.51 -7.31 -0.26
N GLY A 184 -19.36 -6.72 -0.58
CA GLY A 184 -18.80 -6.58 -1.90
C GLY A 184 -17.91 -7.74 -2.32
N CYS A 185 -17.32 -7.68 -3.51
CA CYS A 185 -16.46 -8.72 -4.08
C CYS A 185 -15.02 -8.26 -4.19
N PHE A 186 -14.09 -9.04 -3.64
CA PHE A 186 -12.66 -8.88 -3.85
C PHE A 186 -12.22 -9.74 -5.04
N VAL A 187 -12.05 -9.12 -6.21
CA VAL A 187 -11.68 -9.79 -7.46
C VAL A 187 -10.17 -9.98 -7.50
N SER A 188 -9.71 -11.17 -7.13
CA SER A 188 -8.28 -11.50 -7.06
C SER A 188 -7.60 -11.43 -8.43
N LEU A 189 -6.46 -10.74 -8.50
CA LEU A 189 -5.49 -10.81 -9.58
C LEU A 189 -4.16 -11.28 -8.97
N ALA A 190 -3.76 -12.50 -9.27
CA ALA A 190 -2.63 -13.17 -8.60
C ALA A 190 -1.31 -12.39 -8.73
N ARG A 191 -1.04 -11.87 -9.92
CA ARG A 191 0.15 -11.06 -10.24
C ARG A 191 -0.25 -9.92 -11.14
N TRP A 192 0.41 -8.78 -10.99
CA TRP A 192 0.14 -7.61 -11.83
C TRP A 192 0.41 -7.89 -13.30
N ASP A 193 -0.59 -7.66 -14.11
CA ASP A 193 -0.55 -7.55 -15.56
C ASP A 193 -1.60 -6.51 -15.99
N ALA A 194 -1.19 -5.45 -16.66
CA ALA A 194 -2.08 -4.34 -16.99
C ALA A 194 -3.16 -4.74 -18.00
N THR A 195 -2.86 -5.66 -18.93
CA THR A 195 -3.83 -6.17 -19.90
C THR A 195 -4.93 -6.96 -19.20
N GLU A 196 -4.54 -7.85 -18.29
CA GLU A 196 -5.46 -8.65 -17.50
C GLU A 196 -6.26 -7.79 -16.52
N ALA A 197 -5.63 -6.77 -15.91
CA ALA A 197 -6.31 -5.81 -15.04
C ALA A 197 -7.43 -5.07 -15.80
N LEU A 198 -7.14 -4.54 -17.00
CA LEU A 198 -8.14 -3.89 -17.86
C LEU A 198 -9.27 -4.84 -18.26
N ARG A 199 -8.94 -6.10 -18.59
CA ARG A 199 -9.95 -7.13 -18.89
C ARG A 199 -10.86 -7.39 -17.70
N LEU A 200 -10.29 -7.57 -16.50
CA LEU A 200 -11.06 -7.79 -15.28
C LEU A 200 -11.90 -6.57 -14.89
N ILE A 201 -11.41 -5.35 -15.08
CA ILE A 201 -12.19 -4.14 -14.82
C ILE A 201 -13.47 -4.15 -15.65
N GLU A 202 -13.37 -4.45 -16.96
CA GLU A 202 -14.51 -4.51 -17.86
C GLU A 202 -15.42 -5.70 -17.54
N GLU A 203 -14.92 -6.94 -17.55
CA GLU A 203 -15.70 -8.16 -17.42
C GLU A 203 -16.33 -8.35 -16.04
N GLN A 204 -15.59 -8.01 -14.97
CA GLN A 204 -16.04 -8.13 -13.60
C GLN A 204 -16.75 -6.88 -13.09
N ARG A 205 -16.89 -5.84 -13.95
CA ARG A 205 -17.53 -4.57 -13.57
C ARG A 205 -16.96 -3.99 -12.28
N ILE A 206 -15.62 -3.90 -12.21
CA ILE A 206 -14.92 -3.34 -11.05
C ILE A 206 -15.40 -1.92 -10.80
N THR A 207 -15.77 -1.61 -9.57
CA THR A 207 -16.31 -0.30 -9.17
C THR A 207 -15.30 0.57 -8.43
N SER A 208 -14.26 -0.06 -7.86
CA SER A 208 -13.23 0.66 -7.12
C SER A 208 -11.84 0.10 -7.38
N LEU A 209 -10.87 1.01 -7.53
CA LEU A 209 -9.45 0.69 -7.65
C LEU A 209 -8.70 1.33 -6.49
N TYR A 210 -7.98 0.52 -5.71
CA TYR A 210 -7.07 1.00 -4.67
C TYR A 210 -5.67 0.45 -4.94
N LEU A 211 -4.84 1.27 -5.59
CA LEU A 211 -3.60 0.83 -6.21
C LEU A 211 -2.42 1.74 -5.83
N ALA A 212 -1.20 1.23 -6.00
CA ALA A 212 -0.02 2.07 -6.01
C ALA A 212 0.02 2.96 -7.27
N PRO A 213 0.64 4.15 -7.23
CA PRO A 213 0.73 5.05 -8.38
C PRO A 213 1.32 4.42 -9.65
N THR A 214 2.29 3.51 -9.50
CA THR A 214 2.90 2.79 -10.63
C THR A 214 1.93 1.89 -11.39
N LEU A 215 0.96 1.29 -10.69
CA LEU A 215 -0.06 0.46 -11.33
C LEU A 215 -1.08 1.34 -12.08
N PHE A 216 -1.44 2.49 -11.52
CA PHE A 216 -2.22 3.48 -12.25
C PHE A 216 -1.50 3.99 -13.49
N HIS A 217 -0.17 4.23 -13.37
CA HIS A 217 0.65 4.64 -14.50
C HIS A 217 0.57 3.61 -15.64
N ASP A 218 0.71 2.32 -15.32
CA ASP A 218 0.62 1.25 -16.32
C ASP A 218 -0.76 1.21 -16.99
N LEU A 219 -1.85 1.40 -16.23
CA LEU A 219 -3.21 1.42 -16.78
C LEU A 219 -3.43 2.60 -17.73
N VAL A 220 -3.08 3.83 -17.31
CA VAL A 220 -3.35 5.04 -18.13
C VAL A 220 -2.50 5.14 -19.38
N HIS A 221 -1.35 4.43 -19.43
CA HIS A 221 -0.49 4.40 -20.61
C HIS A 221 -0.68 3.12 -21.45
N HIS A 222 -1.57 2.21 -21.02
CA HIS A 222 -1.81 0.98 -21.78
C HIS A 222 -2.55 1.29 -23.09
N PRO A 223 -2.10 0.76 -24.25
CA PRO A 223 -2.71 1.09 -25.56
C PRO A 223 -4.17 0.66 -25.68
N ASP A 224 -4.60 -0.33 -24.90
CA ASP A 224 -5.98 -0.82 -24.92
C ASP A 224 -6.90 -0.08 -23.95
N ALA A 225 -6.41 0.71 -23.00
CA ALA A 225 -7.23 1.39 -22.01
C ALA A 225 -8.37 2.24 -22.64
N PRO A 226 -8.12 3.02 -23.71
CA PRO A 226 -9.18 3.80 -24.36
C PRO A 226 -10.23 2.96 -25.11
N ARG A 227 -9.99 1.66 -25.25
CA ARG A 227 -10.88 0.73 -26.00
C ARG A 227 -11.74 -0.12 -25.07
N ARG A 228 -11.47 -0.09 -23.76
CA ARG A 228 -12.16 -0.89 -22.75
C ARG A 228 -13.32 -0.09 -22.14
N ASP A 229 -14.38 -0.79 -21.76
CA ASP A 229 -15.44 -0.20 -20.94
C ASP A 229 -14.99 -0.13 -19.47
N LEU A 230 -14.47 1.03 -19.06
CA LEU A 230 -14.03 1.30 -17.70
C LEU A 230 -15.08 2.09 -16.90
N SER A 231 -16.28 2.29 -17.44
CA SER A 231 -17.34 3.14 -16.87
C SER A 231 -17.91 2.64 -15.54
N SER A 232 -17.61 1.40 -15.15
CA SER A 232 -17.99 0.88 -13.83
C SER A 232 -17.14 1.43 -12.69
N VAL A 233 -15.93 1.93 -12.99
CA VAL A 233 -15.00 2.45 -11.97
C VAL A 233 -15.46 3.82 -11.51
N ARG A 234 -16.01 3.89 -10.29
CA ARG A 234 -16.47 5.14 -9.69
C ARG A 234 -15.56 5.68 -8.60
N ALA A 235 -14.71 4.83 -7.99
CA ALA A 235 -13.84 5.22 -6.89
C ALA A 235 -12.38 4.85 -7.17
N LEU A 236 -11.51 5.84 -7.07
CA LEU A 236 -10.06 5.66 -7.12
C LEU A 236 -9.45 6.01 -5.78
N GLY A 237 -8.54 5.18 -5.31
CA GLY A 237 -7.67 5.48 -4.19
C GLY A 237 -6.24 5.08 -4.52
N TYR A 238 -5.27 5.86 -4.06
CA TYR A 238 -3.88 5.46 -4.17
C TYR A 238 -3.16 5.62 -2.84
N ALA A 239 -2.14 4.80 -2.63
CA ALA A 239 -1.28 4.85 -1.46
C ALA A 239 0.11 4.26 -1.74
N GLY A 240 0.98 4.27 -0.72
CA GLY A 240 2.31 3.65 -0.75
C GLY A 240 3.40 4.51 -1.38
N ALA A 241 3.04 5.47 -2.23
CA ALA A 241 3.94 6.47 -2.79
C ALA A 241 3.15 7.73 -3.17
N ALA A 242 3.86 8.84 -3.37
CA ALA A 242 3.27 10.04 -3.94
C ALA A 242 2.88 9.81 -5.40
N MET A 243 1.77 10.39 -5.83
CA MET A 243 1.34 10.43 -7.22
C MET A 243 1.56 11.83 -7.76
N THR A 244 2.19 11.95 -8.92
CA THR A 244 2.40 13.25 -9.58
C THR A 244 1.09 13.84 -10.07
N SER A 245 1.00 15.17 -10.11
CA SER A 245 -0.19 15.87 -10.62
C SER A 245 -0.58 15.42 -12.03
N ALA A 246 0.42 15.23 -12.90
CA ALA A 246 0.19 14.74 -14.27
C ALA A 246 -0.47 13.36 -14.32
N LEU A 247 -0.09 12.45 -13.40
CA LEU A 247 -0.70 11.12 -13.35
C LEU A 247 -2.13 11.19 -12.76
N VAL A 248 -2.36 12.03 -11.75
CA VAL A 248 -3.70 12.29 -11.21
C VAL A 248 -4.64 12.78 -12.31
N GLU A 249 -4.22 13.76 -13.10
CA GLU A 249 -4.99 14.30 -14.23
C GLU A 249 -5.34 13.24 -15.27
N ARG A 250 -4.37 12.38 -15.63
CA ARG A 250 -4.60 11.26 -16.57
C ARG A 250 -5.58 10.23 -16.03
N CYS A 251 -5.45 9.86 -14.75
CA CYS A 251 -6.40 8.95 -14.09
C CYS A 251 -7.82 9.55 -14.07
N ALA A 252 -7.93 10.83 -13.70
CA ALA A 252 -9.21 11.53 -13.69
C ALA A 252 -9.87 11.57 -15.08
N ALA A 253 -9.07 11.80 -16.13
CA ALA A 253 -9.57 11.84 -17.51
C ALA A 253 -9.96 10.45 -18.06
N LEU A 254 -9.25 9.37 -17.65
CA LEU A 254 -9.53 8.01 -18.13
C LEU A 254 -10.74 7.39 -17.44
N PHE A 255 -10.85 7.55 -16.11
CA PHE A 255 -11.85 6.84 -15.31
C PHE A 255 -13.06 7.71 -14.94
N GLU A 256 -12.95 9.03 -15.03
CA GLU A 256 -14.00 10.01 -14.63
C GLU A 256 -14.61 9.67 -13.25
N PRO A 257 -13.81 9.44 -12.20
CA PRO A 257 -14.28 8.88 -10.94
C PRO A 257 -15.15 9.88 -10.16
N GLU A 258 -16.12 9.39 -9.41
CA GLU A 258 -16.88 10.16 -8.41
C GLU A 258 -16.04 10.49 -7.19
N VAL A 259 -15.18 9.54 -6.78
CA VAL A 259 -14.28 9.64 -5.62
C VAL A 259 -12.85 9.40 -6.07
N PHE A 260 -11.93 10.30 -5.70
CA PHE A 260 -10.51 10.10 -5.97
C PHE A 260 -9.69 10.56 -4.76
N VAL A 261 -9.17 9.61 -4.00
CA VAL A 261 -8.49 9.88 -2.72
C VAL A 261 -7.01 9.52 -2.73
N ASN A 262 -6.22 10.34 -2.03
CA ASN A 262 -4.88 10.00 -1.59
C ASN A 262 -4.96 9.44 -0.18
N HIS A 263 -4.58 8.19 0.01
CA HIS A 263 -4.55 7.51 1.30
C HIS A 263 -3.11 7.44 1.80
N TYR A 264 -2.77 8.29 2.74
CA TYR A 264 -1.46 8.28 3.38
C TYR A 264 -1.50 7.51 4.69
N GLY A 265 -0.59 6.56 4.84
CA GLY A 265 -0.46 5.70 6.01
C GLY A 265 0.77 4.79 5.94
N SER A 266 0.89 3.90 6.90
CA SER A 266 1.99 2.93 6.98
C SER A 266 1.48 1.56 7.44
N THR A 267 2.38 0.60 7.58
CA THR A 267 2.05 -0.71 8.16
C THR A 267 1.72 -0.60 9.65
N GLU A 268 2.38 0.32 10.35
CA GLU A 268 2.25 0.56 11.79
C GLU A 268 0.91 1.19 12.16
N ILE A 269 0.44 2.13 11.34
CA ILE A 269 -0.90 2.74 11.46
C ILE A 269 -1.44 2.89 10.04
N TYR A 270 -2.52 2.17 9.74
CA TYR A 270 -2.98 2.04 8.36
C TYR A 270 -3.32 3.37 7.70
N THR A 271 -4.01 4.26 8.42
CA THR A 271 -4.39 5.56 7.87
C THR A 271 -3.94 6.71 8.76
N PHE A 272 -3.06 7.55 8.26
CA PHE A 272 -2.70 8.81 8.89
C PHE A 272 -3.64 9.92 8.43
N SER A 273 -3.75 10.11 7.12
CA SER A 273 -4.59 11.14 6.52
C SER A 273 -5.21 10.70 5.18
N ILE A 274 -6.25 11.41 4.78
CA ILE A 274 -6.94 11.23 3.51
C ILE A 274 -7.05 12.57 2.79
N GLY A 275 -6.53 12.64 1.58
CA GLY A 275 -6.75 13.71 0.63
C GLY A 275 -8.02 13.44 -0.17
N ALA A 276 -9.08 14.16 0.14
CA ALA A 276 -10.45 13.79 -0.22
C ALA A 276 -10.77 13.86 -1.72
N ASP A 277 -10.28 14.86 -2.45
CA ASP A 277 -10.52 14.95 -3.90
C ASP A 277 -9.25 15.39 -4.62
N GLN A 278 -8.60 14.41 -5.19
CA GLN A 278 -7.34 14.62 -5.90
C GLN A 278 -7.48 15.43 -7.20
N ARG A 279 -8.68 15.54 -7.75
CA ARG A 279 -8.94 16.37 -8.94
C ARG A 279 -8.80 17.87 -8.61
N LEU A 280 -9.10 18.23 -7.36
CA LEU A 280 -9.02 19.65 -6.90
C LEU A 280 -7.64 20.00 -6.35
N LYS A 281 -7.02 19.06 -5.61
CA LYS A 281 -5.70 19.25 -4.99
C LYS A 281 -4.80 18.02 -5.24
N PRO A 282 -4.26 17.86 -6.46
CA PRO A 282 -3.40 16.74 -6.81
C PRO A 282 -2.19 16.60 -5.87
N GLY A 283 -1.99 15.42 -5.28
CA GLY A 283 -0.88 15.14 -4.36
C GLY A 283 -1.10 15.54 -2.91
N CYS A 284 -2.15 16.30 -2.58
CA CYS A 284 -2.49 16.63 -1.21
C CYS A 284 -2.81 15.36 -0.41
N ALA A 285 -2.17 15.18 0.76
CA ALA A 285 -2.48 14.09 1.67
C ALA A 285 -3.67 14.39 2.59
N GLY A 286 -4.19 15.61 2.55
CA GLY A 286 -5.47 16.03 3.14
C GLY A 286 -5.46 16.19 4.65
N ARG A 287 -6.49 15.68 5.30
CA ARG A 287 -6.73 15.86 6.74
C ARG A 287 -6.51 14.57 7.51
N PRO A 288 -6.29 14.64 8.85
CA PRO A 288 -6.25 13.45 9.68
C PRO A 288 -7.45 12.53 9.42
N ALA A 289 -7.19 11.22 9.28
CA ALA A 289 -8.21 10.21 9.05
C ALA A 289 -9.14 10.07 10.27
N LEU A 290 -10.26 9.32 10.11
CA LEU A 290 -11.29 9.17 11.14
C LEU A 290 -10.76 8.76 12.51
N ASN A 291 -9.77 7.88 12.55
CA ASN A 291 -9.20 7.35 13.78
C ASN A 291 -7.82 7.96 14.09
N ALA A 292 -7.37 8.97 13.32
CA ALA A 292 -6.01 9.49 13.42
C ALA A 292 -5.95 10.87 14.08
N ARG A 293 -4.86 11.09 14.80
CA ARG A 293 -4.44 12.42 15.26
C ARG A 293 -3.02 12.64 14.77
N LEU A 294 -2.78 13.76 14.11
CA LEU A 294 -1.50 14.12 13.54
C LEU A 294 -0.91 15.39 14.19
N LYS A 295 0.40 15.47 14.24
CA LYS A 295 1.15 16.70 14.50
C LYS A 295 2.41 16.72 13.66
N LEU A 296 2.97 17.92 13.47
CA LEU A 296 4.30 18.10 12.90
C LEU A 296 5.28 18.44 14.04
N VAL A 297 6.42 17.76 14.06
CA VAL A 297 7.53 18.05 14.98
C VAL A 297 8.76 18.32 14.13
N ASP A 298 9.22 19.56 14.11
CA ASP A 298 10.33 20.01 13.24
C ASP A 298 10.13 19.60 11.76
N GLY A 299 8.86 19.62 11.29
CA GLY A 299 8.48 19.20 9.96
C GLY A 299 8.26 17.70 9.79
N GLU A 300 8.64 16.85 10.75
CA GLU A 300 8.33 15.42 10.72
C GLU A 300 6.86 15.18 11.06
N ILE A 301 6.21 14.33 10.26
CA ILE A 301 4.83 13.91 10.47
C ILE A 301 4.81 12.85 11.57
N CYS A 302 4.05 13.12 12.65
CA CYS A 302 3.87 12.18 13.75
C CYS A 302 2.40 11.82 13.91
N CYS A 303 2.09 10.54 14.12
CA CYS A 303 0.75 10.03 14.34
C CYS A 303 0.59 9.49 15.76
N SER A 304 -0.54 9.80 16.42
CA SER A 304 -0.84 9.32 17.76
C SER A 304 -1.08 7.81 17.78
N LEU A 305 -0.52 7.12 18.77
CA LEU A 305 -0.78 5.69 19.03
C LEU A 305 -2.12 5.45 19.75
N ASP A 306 -2.86 6.49 20.10
CA ASP A 306 -4.24 6.37 20.60
C ASP A 306 -5.24 5.97 19.50
N SER A 307 -4.78 5.85 18.25
CA SER A 307 -5.59 5.40 17.11
C SER A 307 -6.01 3.93 17.28
N ASP A 308 -7.26 3.64 16.93
CA ASP A 308 -7.75 2.25 16.85
C ASP A 308 -7.01 1.42 15.80
N GLU A 309 -6.41 2.06 14.81
CA GLU A 309 -5.63 1.46 13.72
C GLU A 309 -4.15 1.23 14.07
N ALA A 310 -3.70 1.71 15.25
CA ALA A 310 -2.31 1.65 15.62
C ALA A 310 -1.85 0.22 15.99
N PHE A 311 -0.60 -0.08 15.63
CA PHE A 311 0.11 -1.25 16.12
C PHE A 311 0.50 -1.08 17.61
N THR A 312 0.94 -2.16 18.23
CA THR A 312 1.37 -2.16 19.65
C THR A 312 2.88 -2.09 19.83
N GLY A 313 3.63 -2.02 18.74
CA GLY A 313 5.09 -2.06 18.68
C GLY A 313 5.57 -3.13 17.68
N TYR A 314 6.86 -3.11 17.35
CA TYR A 314 7.47 -4.09 16.47
C TYR A 314 7.71 -5.42 17.19
N TRP A 315 7.49 -6.52 16.50
CA TRP A 315 7.70 -7.86 17.05
C TRP A 315 9.17 -8.09 17.43
N ASN A 316 9.42 -8.40 18.72
CA ASN A 316 10.74 -8.64 19.28
C ASN A 316 11.80 -7.55 18.99
N ARG A 317 11.40 -6.31 18.69
CA ARG A 317 12.32 -5.23 18.30
C ARG A 317 12.15 -3.97 19.17
N PRO A 318 12.43 -4.03 20.49
CA PRO A 318 12.35 -2.86 21.36
C PRO A 318 13.29 -1.73 20.95
N ASP A 319 14.38 -2.05 20.24
CA ASP A 319 15.28 -1.07 19.65
C ASP A 319 14.63 -0.24 18.53
N ALA A 320 13.76 -0.86 17.73
CA ALA A 320 13.00 -0.18 16.70
C ALA A 320 11.87 0.67 17.31
N ASP A 321 11.21 0.17 18.34
CA ASP A 321 10.21 0.94 19.09
C ASP A 321 10.82 2.21 19.69
N ALA A 322 11.96 2.10 20.35
CA ALA A 322 12.64 3.24 20.96
C ALA A 322 13.04 4.33 19.93
N ARG A 323 13.28 3.95 18.68
CA ARG A 323 13.58 4.88 17.58
C ARG A 323 12.35 5.56 17.03
N SER A 324 11.24 4.82 16.91
CA SER A 324 10.04 5.25 16.17
C SER A 324 8.90 5.71 17.07
N ILE A 325 8.91 5.37 18.36
CA ILE A 325 7.85 5.70 19.31
C ILE A 325 8.38 6.61 20.38
N ARG A 326 7.79 7.79 20.54
CA ARG A 326 8.14 8.77 21.58
C ARG A 326 6.88 9.39 22.16
N GLU A 327 6.73 9.34 23.48
CA GLU A 327 5.62 10.00 24.20
C GLU A 327 4.22 9.68 23.64
N GLY A 328 3.98 8.43 23.21
CA GLY A 328 2.70 8.00 22.63
C GLY A 328 2.47 8.41 21.17
N TRP A 329 3.53 8.89 20.49
CA TRP A 329 3.50 9.25 19.07
C TRP A 329 4.43 8.35 18.25
N TYR A 330 3.91 7.89 17.13
CA TYR A 330 4.69 7.23 16.09
C TYR A 330 5.32 8.29 15.18
N HIS A 331 6.63 8.29 15.09
CA HIS A 331 7.45 9.13 14.22
C HIS A 331 7.60 8.42 12.87
N THR A 332 6.99 8.99 11.84
CA THR A 332 6.90 8.31 10.54
C THR A 332 8.21 8.33 9.75
N GLY A 333 9.10 9.28 10.03
CA GLY A 333 10.26 9.60 9.21
C GLY A 333 9.90 10.28 7.89
N ASP A 334 8.65 10.68 7.71
CA ASP A 334 8.20 11.48 6.58
C ASP A 334 8.13 12.95 6.97
N MET A 335 8.58 13.82 6.09
CA MET A 335 8.51 15.27 6.23
C MET A 335 7.27 15.81 5.53
N GLY A 336 6.65 16.83 6.12
CA GLY A 336 5.49 17.46 5.53
C GLY A 336 5.20 18.84 6.09
N ARG A 337 4.23 19.48 5.49
CA ARG A 337 3.73 20.81 5.87
C ARG A 337 2.22 20.88 5.78
N LEU A 338 1.63 21.83 6.46
CA LEU A 338 0.21 22.17 6.30
C LEU A 338 0.10 23.39 5.38
N ASP A 339 -0.90 23.37 4.49
CA ASP A 339 -1.26 24.55 3.71
C ASP A 339 -2.14 25.51 4.53
N ASP A 340 -2.55 26.63 3.90
CA ASP A 340 -3.38 27.66 4.55
C ASP A 340 -4.77 27.16 4.96
N GLU A 341 -5.23 26.04 4.38
CA GLU A 341 -6.48 25.36 4.72
C GLU A 341 -6.31 24.30 5.81
N GLY A 342 -5.07 24.10 6.28
CA GLY A 342 -4.70 23.10 7.29
C GLY A 342 -4.67 21.67 6.75
N GLU A 343 -4.46 21.50 5.45
CA GLU A 343 -4.32 20.20 4.81
C GLU A 343 -2.85 19.80 4.66
N LEU A 344 -2.57 18.52 4.87
CA LEU A 344 -1.23 17.96 4.88
C LEU A 344 -0.70 17.76 3.46
N TRP A 345 0.53 18.17 3.26
CA TRP A 345 1.35 17.87 2.09
C TRP A 345 2.58 17.10 2.53
N ILE A 346 2.91 16.02 1.84
CA ILE A 346 4.09 15.20 2.12
C ILE A 346 5.21 15.70 1.22
N ASP A 347 6.29 16.19 1.84
CA ASP A 347 7.45 16.70 1.11
C ASP A 347 8.44 15.56 0.75
N GLY A 348 8.41 14.45 1.48
CA GLY A 348 9.22 13.24 1.23
C GLY A 348 9.70 12.57 2.49
N ARG A 349 10.62 11.60 2.32
CA ARG A 349 11.28 10.93 3.45
C ARG A 349 12.41 11.81 3.98
N LEU A 350 12.58 11.84 5.32
CA LEU A 350 13.72 12.50 5.96
C LEU A 350 15.05 11.97 5.40
N ASP A 351 15.15 10.64 5.20
CA ASP A 351 16.35 9.98 4.68
C ASP A 351 16.58 10.20 3.18
N ASP A 352 15.58 10.65 2.43
CA ASP A 352 15.67 10.91 0.99
C ASP A 352 15.92 12.39 0.66
N MET A 353 15.84 13.27 1.65
CA MET A 353 16.11 14.70 1.46
C MET A 353 17.53 14.91 0.94
N ILE A 354 17.65 15.72 -0.09
CA ILE A 354 18.94 16.05 -0.73
C ILE A 354 19.44 17.37 -0.14
N ILE A 355 20.64 17.35 0.43
CA ILE A 355 21.26 18.56 0.94
C ILE A 355 22.29 19.04 -0.08
N SER A 356 21.91 20.01 -0.90
CA SER A 356 22.73 20.54 -1.99
C SER A 356 23.15 21.99 -1.72
N GLY A 357 24.42 22.21 -1.43
CA GLY A 357 24.94 23.53 -1.14
C GLY A 357 24.39 24.17 0.14
N GLY A 358 23.98 23.35 1.10
CA GLY A 358 23.34 23.78 2.35
C GLY A 358 21.83 23.98 2.27
N GLU A 359 21.23 23.80 1.10
CA GLU A 359 19.80 23.92 0.87
C GLU A 359 19.13 22.54 0.83
N ASN A 360 17.94 22.43 1.41
CA ASN A 360 17.14 21.22 1.40
C ASN A 360 16.34 21.14 0.09
N VAL A 361 16.48 20.03 -0.63
CA VAL A 361 15.74 19.74 -1.84
C VAL A 361 14.94 18.44 -1.63
N HIS A 362 13.63 18.55 -1.70
CA HIS A 362 12.74 17.39 -1.62
C HIS A 362 12.59 16.76 -3.01
N PRO A 363 12.92 15.48 -3.19
CA PRO A 363 12.83 14.81 -4.49
C PRO A 363 11.48 14.96 -5.19
N LEU A 364 10.38 14.84 -4.44
CA LEU A 364 9.02 14.87 -4.98
C LEU A 364 8.67 16.18 -5.68
N GLU A 365 9.18 17.32 -5.20
CA GLU A 365 8.95 18.63 -5.80
C GLU A 365 9.57 18.71 -7.19
N VAL A 366 10.77 18.15 -7.36
CA VAL A 366 11.47 18.12 -8.63
C VAL A 366 10.85 17.09 -9.57
N GLU A 367 10.46 15.93 -9.03
CA GLU A 367 9.76 14.86 -9.78
C GLU A 367 8.42 15.37 -10.34
N ASP A 368 7.64 16.12 -9.57
CA ASP A 368 6.36 16.67 -10.03
C ASP A 368 6.54 17.62 -11.22
N VAL A 369 7.55 18.45 -11.19
CA VAL A 369 7.88 19.34 -12.32
C VAL A 369 8.27 18.54 -13.56
N LEU A 370 9.19 17.59 -13.42
CA LEU A 370 9.70 16.81 -14.55
C LEU A 370 8.63 15.89 -15.14
N ALA A 371 7.73 15.33 -14.33
CA ALA A 371 6.65 14.48 -14.80
C ALA A 371 5.60 15.20 -15.67
N ARG A 372 5.56 16.54 -15.64
CA ARG A 372 4.69 17.35 -16.52
C ARG A 372 5.25 17.48 -17.94
N HIS A 373 6.53 17.15 -18.16
CA HIS A 373 7.09 17.16 -19.49
C HIS A 373 6.51 16.01 -20.33
N PRO A 374 5.96 16.27 -21.54
CA PRO A 374 5.18 15.29 -22.31
C PRO A 374 5.98 14.03 -22.72
N ALA A 375 7.29 14.15 -22.83
CA ALA A 375 8.17 13.04 -23.20
C ALA A 375 8.72 12.27 -21.99
N VAL A 376 8.38 12.65 -20.74
CA VAL A 376 8.73 11.92 -19.53
C VAL A 376 7.63 10.94 -19.22
N ARG A 377 7.99 9.65 -19.17
CA ARG A 377 7.10 8.57 -18.77
C ARG A 377 7.16 8.32 -17.25
N GLU A 378 8.37 8.17 -16.73
CA GLU A 378 8.63 8.03 -15.30
C GLU A 378 9.87 8.84 -14.91
N VAL A 379 9.93 9.30 -13.67
CA VAL A 379 11.08 10.01 -13.13
C VAL A 379 11.25 9.72 -11.64
N ALA A 380 12.50 9.61 -11.22
CA ALA A 380 12.89 9.59 -9.82
C ALA A 380 14.07 10.53 -9.60
N VAL A 381 14.06 11.25 -8.49
CA VAL A 381 15.12 12.20 -8.13
C VAL A 381 15.85 11.69 -6.90
N VAL A 382 17.18 11.72 -6.97
CA VAL A 382 18.07 11.28 -5.89
C VAL A 382 19.24 12.25 -5.70
N GLY A 383 19.83 12.24 -4.52
CA GLY A 383 21.09 12.91 -4.25
C GLY A 383 22.27 12.01 -4.61
N ALA A 384 23.23 12.51 -5.36
CA ALA A 384 24.53 11.89 -5.56
C ALA A 384 25.61 12.73 -4.87
N LEU A 385 26.67 12.10 -4.38
CA LEU A 385 27.79 12.80 -3.73
C LEU A 385 28.43 13.79 -4.70
N ASP A 386 28.79 14.96 -4.18
CA ASP A 386 29.40 16.05 -4.94
C ASP A 386 30.38 16.81 -4.05
N ASP A 387 31.63 16.96 -4.51
CA ASP A 387 32.70 17.60 -3.72
C ASP A 387 32.45 19.09 -3.43
N ARG A 388 31.68 19.76 -4.28
CA ARG A 388 31.37 21.19 -4.14
C ARG A 388 30.09 21.45 -3.36
N TRP A 389 29.06 20.63 -3.59
CA TRP A 389 27.70 20.86 -3.09
C TRP A 389 27.32 19.94 -1.94
N GLY A 390 28.19 19.00 -1.54
CA GLY A 390 27.87 17.89 -0.65
C GLY A 390 27.06 16.81 -1.35
N GLN A 391 25.92 17.21 -1.90
CA GLN A 391 25.13 16.39 -2.81
C GLN A 391 24.70 17.22 -4.04
N ARG A 392 24.66 16.60 -5.22
CA ARG A 392 24.00 17.15 -6.40
C ARG A 392 22.66 16.46 -6.65
N VAL A 393 21.71 17.22 -7.14
CA VAL A 393 20.40 16.70 -7.55
C VAL A 393 20.54 15.95 -8.86
N VAL A 394 20.13 14.68 -8.89
CA VAL A 394 20.17 13.82 -10.09
C VAL A 394 18.76 13.36 -10.41
N ALA A 395 18.30 13.60 -11.63
CA ALA A 395 17.06 13.05 -12.15
C ALA A 395 17.33 11.79 -12.97
N VAL A 396 16.68 10.68 -12.61
CA VAL A 396 16.70 9.41 -13.36
C VAL A 396 15.37 9.30 -14.10
N VAL A 397 15.43 9.31 -15.43
CA VAL A 397 14.28 9.53 -16.30
C VAL A 397 14.06 8.33 -17.21
N VAL A 398 12.81 7.93 -17.33
CA VAL A 398 12.32 7.03 -18.37
C VAL A 398 11.51 7.85 -19.35
N GLY A 399 11.97 7.97 -20.58
CA GLY A 399 11.31 8.80 -21.59
C GLY A 399 12.20 9.05 -22.82
N GLU A 400 11.62 9.63 -23.86
CA GLU A 400 12.30 9.97 -25.10
C GLU A 400 12.53 11.49 -25.19
N THR A 401 13.48 12.00 -24.41
CA THR A 401 13.84 13.43 -24.32
C THR A 401 15.32 13.59 -24.03
N THR A 402 15.79 14.82 -24.00
CA THR A 402 17.18 15.16 -23.71
C THR A 402 17.35 15.92 -22.42
N ALA A 403 18.56 15.90 -21.85
CA ALA A 403 18.89 16.66 -20.65
C ALA A 403 18.64 18.17 -20.82
N GLU A 404 18.92 18.70 -22.04
CA GLU A 404 18.74 20.11 -22.37
C GLU A 404 17.25 20.52 -22.41
N GLU A 405 16.38 19.67 -22.95
CA GLU A 405 14.92 19.88 -22.95
C GLU A 405 14.36 19.89 -21.55
N LEU A 406 14.75 18.91 -20.70
CA LEU A 406 14.32 18.82 -19.31
C LEU A 406 14.85 19.98 -18.47
N ASP A 407 16.08 20.40 -18.70
CA ASP A 407 16.65 21.55 -18.02
C ASP A 407 15.92 22.86 -18.40
N THR A 408 15.59 23.02 -19.66
CA THR A 408 14.77 24.13 -20.15
C THR A 408 13.37 24.10 -19.56
N HIS A 409 12.77 22.92 -19.45
CA HIS A 409 11.48 22.74 -18.81
C HIS A 409 11.49 23.14 -17.32
N CYS A 410 12.51 22.71 -16.58
CA CYS A 410 12.70 23.13 -15.19
C CYS A 410 12.89 24.64 -15.05
N LEU A 411 13.64 25.27 -15.96
CA LEU A 411 13.86 26.71 -15.95
C LEU A 411 12.61 27.54 -16.26
N ALA A 412 11.68 26.97 -17.03
CA ALA A 412 10.39 27.59 -17.36
C ALA A 412 9.32 27.37 -16.28
N SER A 413 9.57 26.49 -15.31
CA SER A 413 8.66 26.20 -14.20
C SER A 413 8.89 27.15 -13.01
N GLU A 414 8.05 26.99 -11.97
CA GLU A 414 8.19 27.69 -10.69
C GLU A 414 9.26 27.08 -9.77
N LEU A 415 9.93 26.00 -10.20
CA LEU A 415 10.97 25.34 -9.41
C LEU A 415 12.14 26.28 -9.14
N ALA A 416 12.49 26.45 -7.86
CA ALA A 416 13.65 27.26 -7.48
C ALA A 416 14.92 26.74 -8.19
N ARG A 417 15.72 27.64 -8.75
CA ARG A 417 16.87 27.30 -9.60
C ARG A 417 17.90 26.37 -8.96
N PHE A 418 18.06 26.42 -7.65
CA PHE A 418 19.00 25.57 -6.91
C PHE A 418 18.50 24.12 -6.78
N LYS A 419 17.18 23.88 -6.88
CA LYS A 419 16.54 22.56 -6.82
C LYS A 419 16.62 21.80 -8.14
N ARG A 420 16.90 22.48 -9.24
CA ARG A 420 16.98 21.90 -10.57
C ARG A 420 18.05 20.82 -10.64
N PRO A 421 17.80 19.68 -11.31
CA PRO A 421 18.80 18.64 -11.47
C PRO A 421 20.07 19.19 -12.15
N ARG A 422 21.20 18.73 -11.67
CA ARG A 422 22.51 18.99 -12.27
C ARG A 422 22.99 17.86 -13.18
N GLU A 423 22.31 16.75 -13.09
CA GLU A 423 22.58 15.55 -13.88
C GLU A 423 21.25 14.87 -14.23
N TYR A 424 21.14 14.40 -15.48
CA TYR A 424 20.01 13.63 -15.98
C TYR A 424 20.54 12.27 -16.47
N ARG A 425 19.97 11.18 -15.92
CA ARG A 425 20.29 9.80 -16.32
C ARG A 425 19.07 9.21 -16.99
N PHE A 426 19.26 8.62 -18.17
CA PHE A 426 18.18 8.01 -18.91
C PHE A 426 18.28 6.50 -18.78
N VAL A 427 17.18 5.86 -18.39
CA VAL A 427 17.07 4.41 -18.16
C VAL A 427 15.85 3.85 -18.86
N ALA A 428 15.87 2.53 -19.14
CA ALA A 428 14.72 1.87 -19.75
C ALA A 428 13.54 1.72 -18.75
N GLU A 429 13.87 1.50 -17.47
CA GLU A 429 12.90 1.35 -16.38
C GLU A 429 13.49 1.79 -15.05
N LEU A 430 12.64 2.19 -14.10
CA LEU A 430 13.05 2.48 -12.73
C LEU A 430 12.95 1.20 -11.87
N PRO A 431 13.90 0.96 -10.93
CA PRO A 431 13.83 -0.16 -10.01
C PRO A 431 12.67 0.03 -9.04
N LYS A 432 11.82 -0.99 -8.91
CA LYS A 432 10.61 -0.95 -8.09
C LYS A 432 10.58 -2.10 -7.08
N SER A 433 10.01 -1.85 -5.92
CA SER A 433 9.68 -2.88 -4.94
C SER A 433 8.53 -3.77 -5.44
N PRO A 434 8.26 -4.92 -4.79
CA PRO A 434 7.11 -5.76 -5.12
C PRO A 434 5.74 -5.06 -5.03
N SER A 435 5.65 -4.01 -4.21
CA SER A 435 4.45 -3.16 -4.09
C SER A 435 4.41 -2.00 -5.09
N GLY A 436 5.35 -1.94 -6.05
CA GLY A 436 5.43 -0.88 -7.06
C GLY A 436 6.14 0.40 -6.60
N LYS A 437 6.69 0.46 -5.37
CA LYS A 437 7.40 1.63 -4.87
C LYS A 437 8.81 1.73 -5.50
N ILE A 438 9.18 2.93 -5.98
CA ILE A 438 10.53 3.18 -6.54
C ILE A 438 11.60 2.99 -5.44
N LEU A 439 12.62 2.22 -5.76
CA LEU A 439 13.76 1.91 -4.89
C LEU A 439 14.88 2.95 -5.06
N ARG A 440 14.70 4.16 -4.46
CA ARG A 440 15.67 5.27 -4.60
C ARG A 440 17.07 4.90 -4.17
N ARG A 441 17.24 4.00 -3.18
CA ARG A 441 18.57 3.54 -2.75
C ARG A 441 19.35 2.88 -3.89
N ALA A 442 18.69 2.09 -4.73
CA ALA A 442 19.33 1.47 -5.88
C ALA A 442 19.77 2.51 -6.95
N LEU A 443 19.09 3.66 -7.01
CA LEU A 443 19.41 4.73 -7.98
C LEU A 443 20.54 5.66 -7.50
N ARG A 444 20.87 5.67 -6.20
CA ARG A 444 21.98 6.47 -5.65
C ARG A 444 23.35 5.91 -6.03
N ASP A 445 23.46 4.59 -6.26
CA ASP A 445 24.69 3.94 -6.66
C ASP A 445 24.95 4.20 -8.15
N GLU A 446 26.11 4.78 -8.47
CA GLU A 446 26.52 5.14 -9.86
C GLU A 446 26.62 3.95 -10.83
N ARG A 447 26.46 2.72 -10.34
CA ARG A 447 26.61 1.48 -11.11
C ARG A 447 25.37 1.02 -11.86
N VAL A 448 24.23 1.69 -11.67
CA VAL A 448 22.94 1.29 -12.30
C VAL A 448 22.69 1.98 -13.64
N ALA A 449 23.61 2.83 -14.10
CA ALA A 449 23.49 3.59 -15.33
C ALA A 449 24.52 3.13 -16.40
N MET A 450 24.53 1.83 -16.77
CA MET A 450 25.17 1.36 -18.01
C MET A 450 24.33 0.26 -18.64
#